data_e950014b966d09dacc50226b7fb085b3
#
_entry.id   e950014b966d09dacc50226b7fb085b3
#
_cell.length_a   1.000
_cell.length_b   1.000
_cell.length_c   1.000
_cell.angle_alpha   90.00
_cell.angle_beta   90.00
_cell.angle_gamma   90.00
#
_symmetry.space_group_name_H-M   'P 1'
#
loop_
_entity.id
_entity.type
_entity.pdbx_description
1 polymer ?
#
loop_
_entity_poly.entity_id
_entity_poly.type
_entity_poly.pdbx_seq_one_letter_code
_entity_poly.pdbx_strand_id
1 'polypeptide(L)'
;RSRGLGDVYKRQAQNLDRDEVGAVLFGAVDSIKEGDECRTTGRIMDIPVSRAMLGRVVNPLGQPIDGLGDIVATHRRPIEFKAPGVIDRTPVCEPVQTGLLAIDSMVPIGRGQRELIIGDRKTGKTAIAIDAILNQRGKGMVCIYVAIGQKASTVANIRETLAQHGALDYTIIVSATAADSAPMQYIAPMAGAAIGEFFMYNGEDGKPASETNPGGHVLVIYDDLSKQAVAYRQMSLTLHRPPGREAYPGDIFYLHSRLLERAVKMSKKNGYGSMTALPIIETQDGDVSAYIPTNVISITDGQIYLQSELFFQGQRPAVDVGISVSRVGGDAQTKAMKQVAGNLRLDLASYQELAGFTQFGSDLDEATQKQLTHGARMTELLKQPRYKPFEVSEQIVTLFAGNEGFLDDLEIADVLPFRAELIEYMDNGFGSLLDKVRAKKIDDDTKAELLRVIGDFKQQFMAKHHADTTGSEEN
;
A
#
# COMPACT_ATOMS: atom_id res chain seq x y z
N ARG A 1 -45.93 -3.59 23.83
CA ARG A 1 -45.34 -2.23 23.83
C ARG A 1 -43.90 -2.39 24.27
N SER A 2 -42.97 -2.51 23.33
CA SER A 2 -41.54 -2.44 23.60
C SER A 2 -41.21 -0.99 23.94
N ARG A 3 -40.89 -0.70 25.19
CA ARG A 3 -40.18 0.51 25.58
C ARG A 3 -38.77 0.35 25.04
N GLY A 4 -38.30 1.35 24.30
CA GLY A 4 -36.97 1.37 23.73
C GLY A 4 -35.92 1.02 24.78
N LEU A 5 -35.14 0.01 24.50
CA LEU A 5 -33.92 -0.26 25.18
C LEU A 5 -32.98 0.91 24.82
N GLY A 6 -32.60 1.69 25.82
CA GLY A 6 -31.58 2.73 25.67
C GLY A 6 -30.31 2.16 25.05
N ASP A 7 -29.50 3.01 24.51
CA ASP A 7 -28.30 2.69 23.74
C ASP A 7 -27.48 1.56 24.38
N VAL A 8 -27.44 0.41 23.72
CA VAL A 8 -26.68 -0.76 24.15
C VAL A 8 -25.22 -0.57 23.72
N TYR A 9 -24.38 -0.19 24.64
CA TYR A 9 -22.94 -0.05 24.36
C TYR A 9 -22.29 -1.42 24.20
N LYS A 10 -21.50 -1.58 23.14
CA LYS A 10 -20.69 -2.78 22.95
C LYS A 10 -19.47 -2.73 23.86
N ARG A 11 -19.16 -3.82 24.51
CA ARG A 11 -18.03 -3.97 25.45
C ARG A 11 -17.27 -5.26 25.13
N GLN A 12 -15.98 -5.25 25.36
CA GLN A 12 -15.14 -6.44 25.29
C GLN A 12 -14.38 -6.60 26.59
N ALA A 13 -14.52 -7.77 27.22
CA ALA A 13 -13.71 -8.12 28.38
C ALA A 13 -12.23 -8.27 27.97
N GLN A 14 -11.33 -7.61 28.69
CA GLN A 14 -9.90 -7.63 28.42
C GLN A 14 -9.10 -8.29 29.55
N ASN A 15 -9.53 -8.13 30.80
CA ASN A 15 -8.94 -8.77 31.97
C ASN A 15 -10.04 -9.54 32.70
N LEU A 16 -9.70 -10.76 33.11
CA LEU A 16 -10.57 -11.63 33.91
C LEU A 16 -9.84 -11.94 35.22
N ASP A 17 -10.16 -11.21 36.26
CA ASP A 17 -9.67 -11.46 37.62
C ASP A 17 -10.75 -12.19 38.43
N ARG A 18 -10.39 -12.62 39.69
CA ARG A 18 -11.32 -13.42 40.52
C ARG A 18 -12.61 -12.69 40.84
N ASP A 19 -12.49 -11.40 41.14
CA ASP A 19 -13.60 -10.60 41.67
C ASP A 19 -14.04 -9.47 40.75
N GLU A 20 -13.31 -9.21 39.66
CA GLU A 20 -13.61 -8.13 38.71
C GLU A 20 -13.30 -8.49 37.28
N VAL A 21 -13.95 -7.80 36.35
CA VAL A 21 -13.73 -7.92 34.90
C VAL A 21 -13.38 -6.55 34.35
N GLY A 22 -12.13 -6.39 33.90
CA GLY A 22 -11.71 -5.22 33.15
C GLY A 22 -12.32 -5.25 31.74
N ALA A 23 -13.20 -4.31 31.42
CA ALA A 23 -13.87 -4.24 30.13
C ALA A 23 -13.58 -2.92 29.41
N VAL A 24 -13.45 -2.98 28.10
CA VAL A 24 -13.28 -1.84 27.21
C VAL A 24 -14.58 -1.49 26.55
N LEU A 25 -14.94 -0.21 26.55
CA LEU A 25 -16.16 0.33 25.99
C LEU A 25 -15.91 0.91 24.59
N PHE A 26 -16.78 0.58 23.64
CA PHE A 26 -16.73 1.10 22.28
C PHE A 26 -17.89 2.06 22.03
N GLY A 27 -17.59 3.32 21.77
CA GLY A 27 -18.54 4.39 21.54
C GLY A 27 -18.52 5.49 22.61
N ALA A 28 -19.56 6.31 22.67
CA ALA A 28 -19.71 7.37 23.64
C ALA A 28 -19.96 6.77 25.05
N VAL A 29 -19.18 7.20 26.03
CA VAL A 29 -19.21 6.65 27.41
C VAL A 29 -19.89 7.57 28.42
N ASP A 30 -20.27 8.78 28.00
CA ASP A 30 -20.74 9.86 28.86
C ASP A 30 -22.04 9.53 29.63
N SER A 31 -22.81 8.57 29.16
CA SER A 31 -24.08 8.16 29.77
C SER A 31 -23.94 6.99 30.74
N ILE A 32 -22.78 6.35 30.85
CA ILE A 32 -22.55 5.19 31.73
C ILE A 32 -22.17 5.66 33.12
N LYS A 33 -22.88 5.11 34.13
CA LYS A 33 -22.70 5.46 35.53
C LYS A 33 -22.40 4.22 36.38
N GLU A 34 -21.82 4.46 37.54
CA GLU A 34 -21.68 3.44 38.58
C GLU A 34 -23.06 2.90 38.97
N GLY A 35 -23.20 1.59 39.05
CA GLY A 35 -24.46 0.90 39.32
C GLY A 35 -25.26 0.48 38.07
N ASP A 36 -24.84 0.84 36.88
CA ASP A 36 -25.50 0.39 35.66
C ASP A 36 -25.35 -1.12 35.47
N GLU A 37 -26.41 -1.75 35.03
CA GLU A 37 -26.44 -3.20 34.79
C GLU A 37 -25.62 -3.61 33.57
N CYS A 38 -24.73 -4.60 33.72
CA CYS A 38 -23.94 -5.20 32.67
C CYS A 38 -24.38 -6.64 32.41
N ARG A 39 -24.74 -6.95 31.15
CA ARG A 39 -25.16 -8.29 30.74
C ARG A 39 -24.24 -8.86 29.67
N THR A 40 -23.90 -10.15 29.78
CA THR A 40 -23.16 -10.85 28.72
C THR A 40 -24.04 -11.03 27.50
N THR A 41 -23.47 -10.82 26.30
CA THR A 41 -24.19 -11.03 25.03
C THR A 41 -24.14 -12.49 24.56
N GLY A 42 -23.25 -13.30 25.14
CA GLY A 42 -22.96 -14.67 24.66
C GLY A 42 -22.30 -14.70 23.28
N ARG A 43 -21.86 -13.56 22.75
CA ARG A 43 -21.24 -13.45 21.42
C ARG A 43 -19.85 -12.83 21.52
N ILE A 44 -18.94 -13.35 20.71
CA ILE A 44 -17.65 -12.69 20.44
C ILE A 44 -17.92 -11.40 19.67
N MET A 45 -17.07 -10.40 19.88
CA MET A 45 -17.19 -9.13 19.18
C MET A 45 -17.07 -9.33 17.66
N ASP A 46 -18.09 -8.91 16.94
CA ASP A 46 -18.24 -9.09 15.51
C ASP A 46 -18.62 -7.78 14.81
N ILE A 47 -18.35 -7.72 13.51
CA ILE A 47 -18.69 -6.60 12.63
C ILE A 47 -19.68 -7.07 11.55
N PRO A 48 -20.75 -6.28 11.26
CA PRO A 48 -21.59 -6.53 10.10
C PRO A 48 -20.79 -6.32 8.81
N VAL A 49 -20.94 -7.21 7.84
CA VAL A 49 -20.23 -7.14 6.55
C VAL A 49 -21.17 -7.46 5.40
N SER A 50 -20.99 -6.79 4.29
CA SER A 50 -21.66 -7.07 3.02
C SER A 50 -20.96 -6.36 1.86
N ARG A 51 -21.30 -6.74 0.62
CA ARG A 51 -20.84 -6.02 -0.57
C ARG A 51 -21.38 -4.58 -0.67
N ALA A 52 -22.50 -4.29 0.03
CA ALA A 52 -23.05 -2.93 0.12
C ALA A 52 -22.16 -1.95 0.89
N MET A 53 -21.07 -2.42 1.50
CA MET A 53 -20.05 -1.55 2.10
C MET A 53 -19.12 -0.89 1.08
N LEU A 54 -19.07 -1.36 -0.17
CA LEU A 54 -18.27 -0.73 -1.23
C LEU A 54 -18.73 0.70 -1.44
N GLY A 55 -17.79 1.61 -1.56
CA GLY A 55 -18.05 3.05 -1.70
C GLY A 55 -18.39 3.78 -0.40
N ARG A 56 -18.45 3.08 0.74
CA ARG A 56 -18.92 3.64 2.00
C ARG A 56 -17.78 3.96 2.97
N VAL A 57 -18.06 4.91 3.86
CA VAL A 57 -17.19 5.22 5.01
C VAL A 57 -17.90 4.72 6.28
N VAL A 58 -17.22 3.85 7.00
CA VAL A 58 -17.75 3.23 8.23
C VAL A 58 -16.80 3.44 9.41
N ASN A 59 -17.36 3.37 10.61
CA ASN A 59 -16.57 3.29 11.84
C ASN A 59 -16.08 1.84 12.10
N PRO A 60 -15.22 1.58 13.07
CA PRO A 60 -14.72 0.23 13.40
C PRO A 60 -15.79 -0.76 13.85
N LEU A 61 -17.00 -0.31 14.15
CA LEU A 61 -18.15 -1.17 14.46
C LEU A 61 -19.00 -1.52 13.22
N GLY A 62 -18.59 -1.03 12.04
CA GLY A 62 -19.31 -1.22 10.77
C GLY A 62 -20.53 -0.31 10.58
N GLN A 63 -20.67 0.72 11.41
CA GLN A 63 -21.74 1.71 11.28
C GLN A 63 -21.31 2.77 10.24
N PRO A 64 -22.20 3.14 9.30
CA PRO A 64 -21.90 4.18 8.32
C PRO A 64 -21.78 5.55 8.99
N ILE A 65 -20.80 6.33 8.56
CA ILE A 65 -20.52 7.70 9.04
C ILE A 65 -20.47 8.72 7.90
N ASP A 66 -20.88 8.30 6.71
CA ASP A 66 -20.83 9.09 5.47
C ASP A 66 -22.16 9.84 5.17
N GLY A 67 -23.18 9.67 6.00
CA GLY A 67 -24.49 10.31 5.81
C GLY A 67 -25.35 9.68 4.70
N LEU A 68 -24.96 8.55 4.12
CA LEU A 68 -25.67 7.90 3.01
C LEU A 68 -26.68 6.83 3.48
N GLY A 69 -27.07 6.85 4.77
CA GLY A 69 -28.01 5.90 5.34
C GLY A 69 -27.40 4.55 5.72
N ASP A 70 -28.24 3.67 6.25
CA ASP A 70 -27.83 2.37 6.79
C ASP A 70 -27.32 1.41 5.71
N ILE A 71 -26.39 0.53 6.10
CA ILE A 71 -25.85 -0.53 5.26
C ILE A 71 -26.52 -1.84 5.64
N VAL A 72 -27.15 -2.51 4.67
CA VAL A 72 -27.74 -3.83 4.88
C VAL A 72 -26.63 -4.87 4.97
N ALA A 73 -26.43 -5.41 6.17
CA ALA A 73 -25.47 -6.47 6.41
C ALA A 73 -26.06 -7.83 5.98
N THR A 74 -25.29 -8.58 5.20
CA THR A 74 -25.64 -9.95 4.81
C THR A 74 -25.00 -11.00 5.71
N HIS A 75 -23.86 -10.67 6.31
CA HIS A 75 -23.05 -11.55 7.15
C HIS A 75 -22.52 -10.79 8.36
N ARG A 76 -21.98 -11.54 9.31
CA ARG A 76 -21.22 -11.01 10.44
C ARG A 76 -19.90 -11.76 10.56
N ARG A 77 -18.82 -11.04 10.86
CA ARG A 77 -17.51 -11.65 11.06
C ARG A 77 -16.93 -11.25 12.41
N PRO A 78 -16.27 -12.17 13.14
CA PRO A 78 -15.49 -11.83 14.31
C PRO A 78 -14.42 -10.80 13.95
N ILE A 79 -14.28 -9.75 14.75
CA ILE A 79 -13.23 -8.73 14.55
C ILE A 79 -11.86 -9.34 14.81
N GLU A 80 -11.73 -10.14 15.87
CA GLU A 80 -10.55 -10.95 16.14
C GLU A 80 -10.77 -12.36 15.60
N PHE A 81 -10.01 -12.73 14.59
CA PHE A 81 -10.07 -14.04 13.95
C PHE A 81 -8.67 -14.62 13.80
N LYS A 82 -8.57 -15.93 13.95
CA LYS A 82 -7.28 -16.63 13.79
C LYS A 82 -6.88 -16.65 12.32
N ALA A 83 -5.62 -16.32 12.06
CA ALA A 83 -5.06 -16.41 10.72
C ALA A 83 -5.15 -17.82 10.15
N PRO A 84 -5.26 -17.99 8.80
CA PRO A 84 -5.26 -19.28 8.14
C PRO A 84 -4.01 -20.11 8.47
N GLY A 85 -4.18 -21.42 8.61
CA GLY A 85 -3.08 -22.35 8.85
C GLY A 85 -2.17 -22.52 7.62
N VAL A 86 -1.05 -23.21 7.80
CA VAL A 86 -0.07 -23.44 6.72
C VAL A 86 -0.68 -24.19 5.54
N ILE A 87 -1.56 -25.17 5.79
CA ILE A 87 -2.23 -25.99 4.76
C ILE A 87 -3.23 -25.17 3.92
N ASP A 88 -3.75 -24.10 4.48
CA ASP A 88 -4.74 -23.23 3.82
C ASP A 88 -4.11 -22.18 2.91
N ARG A 89 -2.79 -22.07 2.91
CA ARG A 89 -2.00 -21.06 2.17
C ARG A 89 -1.39 -21.64 0.90
N THR A 90 -1.09 -20.76 -0.04
CA THR A 90 -0.26 -21.04 -1.22
C THR A 90 0.79 -19.93 -1.37
N PRO A 91 1.94 -20.22 -2.02
CA PRO A 91 2.94 -19.18 -2.27
C PRO A 91 2.39 -17.99 -3.04
N VAL A 92 2.94 -16.82 -2.72
CA VAL A 92 2.62 -15.56 -3.41
C VAL A 92 3.36 -15.54 -4.75
N CYS A 93 2.62 -15.46 -5.85
CA CYS A 93 3.17 -15.48 -7.21
C CYS A 93 2.45 -14.55 -8.21
N GLU A 94 1.47 -13.77 -7.73
CA GLU A 94 0.72 -12.83 -8.55
C GLU A 94 1.01 -11.40 -8.09
N PRO A 95 1.31 -10.45 -9.01
CA PRO A 95 1.62 -9.08 -8.62
C PRO A 95 0.40 -8.32 -8.10
N VAL A 96 0.63 -7.46 -7.12
CA VAL A 96 -0.17 -6.27 -6.87
C VAL A 96 0.54 -5.10 -7.54
N GLN A 97 0.03 -4.67 -8.67
CA GLN A 97 0.60 -3.54 -9.39
C GLN A 97 0.20 -2.25 -8.69
N THR A 98 1.17 -1.55 -8.11
CA THR A 98 0.92 -0.26 -7.44
C THR A 98 0.77 0.89 -8.43
N GLY A 99 1.28 0.71 -9.64
CA GLY A 99 1.38 1.76 -10.66
C GLY A 99 2.50 2.75 -10.38
N LEU A 100 3.32 2.49 -9.38
CA LEU A 100 4.50 3.28 -9.04
C LEU A 100 5.75 2.60 -9.59
N LEU A 101 6.38 3.23 -10.57
CA LEU A 101 7.51 2.67 -11.31
C LEU A 101 8.64 2.20 -10.38
N ALA A 102 8.99 3.03 -9.38
CA ALA A 102 10.03 2.70 -8.41
C ALA A 102 9.70 1.48 -7.54
N ILE A 103 8.42 1.27 -7.20
CA ILE A 103 7.99 0.17 -6.33
C ILE A 103 7.83 -1.10 -7.16
N ASP A 104 7.05 -1.06 -8.23
CA ASP A 104 6.75 -2.24 -9.06
C ASP A 104 8.01 -2.85 -9.69
N SER A 105 9.05 -2.02 -9.94
CA SER A 105 10.33 -2.49 -10.49
C SER A 105 11.30 -3.02 -9.42
N MET A 106 11.45 -2.34 -8.28
CA MET A 106 12.53 -2.63 -7.32
C MET A 106 12.08 -3.29 -6.03
N VAL A 107 10.82 -3.07 -5.61
CA VAL A 107 10.24 -3.59 -4.36
C VAL A 107 8.84 -4.13 -4.65
N PRO A 108 8.73 -5.12 -5.57
CA PRO A 108 7.42 -5.60 -6.04
C PRO A 108 6.61 -6.25 -4.92
N ILE A 109 5.31 -6.02 -4.96
CA ILE A 109 4.34 -6.52 -4.00
C ILE A 109 3.49 -7.61 -4.65
N GLY A 110 3.30 -8.74 -3.96
CA GLY A 110 2.45 -9.82 -4.43
C GLY A 110 1.10 -9.90 -3.71
N ARG A 111 0.12 -10.50 -4.35
CA ARG A 111 -1.22 -10.73 -3.79
C ARG A 111 -1.15 -11.70 -2.62
N GLY A 112 -1.42 -11.21 -1.42
CA GLY A 112 -1.31 -11.95 -0.17
C GLY A 112 -0.06 -11.64 0.65
N GLN A 113 0.79 -10.73 0.18
CA GLN A 113 1.99 -10.26 0.87
C GLN A 113 1.66 -9.19 1.90
N ARG A 114 2.56 -9.03 2.88
CA ARG A 114 2.58 -7.93 3.84
C ARG A 114 3.79 -7.06 3.56
N GLU A 115 3.58 -5.89 2.99
CA GLU A 115 4.67 -4.97 2.66
C GLU A 115 4.52 -3.69 3.47
N LEU A 116 5.52 -3.40 4.31
CA LEU A 116 5.51 -2.24 5.18
C LEU A 116 5.87 -0.96 4.40
N ILE A 117 5.11 0.11 4.61
CA ILE A 117 5.49 1.46 4.17
C ILE A 117 5.96 2.23 5.41
N ILE A 118 7.22 2.61 5.45
CA ILE A 118 7.85 3.21 6.63
C ILE A 118 8.62 4.47 6.27
N GLY A 119 8.61 5.46 7.15
CA GLY A 119 9.35 6.72 7.00
C GLY A 119 8.78 7.83 7.87
N ASP A 120 9.43 8.98 7.87
CA ASP A 120 9.05 10.14 8.67
C ASP A 120 7.74 10.78 8.21
N ARG A 121 7.23 11.73 8.98
CA ARG A 121 6.06 12.52 8.60
C ARG A 121 6.27 13.22 7.27
N LYS A 122 5.22 13.25 6.43
CA LYS A 122 5.17 13.97 5.15
C LYS A 122 6.15 13.47 4.08
N THR A 123 6.71 12.26 4.21
CA THR A 123 7.56 11.63 3.19
C THR A 123 6.81 10.98 2.03
N GLY A 124 5.45 10.99 2.06
CA GLY A 124 4.63 10.46 0.97
C GLY A 124 4.03 9.08 1.22
N LYS A 125 4.09 8.52 2.44
CA LYS A 125 3.54 7.19 2.79
C LYS A 125 2.08 7.01 2.34
N THR A 126 1.21 7.93 2.73
CA THR A 126 -0.21 7.92 2.35
C THR A 126 -0.41 8.08 0.84
N ALA A 127 0.45 8.87 0.15
CA ALA A 127 0.35 9.03 -1.30
C ALA A 127 0.60 7.70 -2.03
N ILE A 128 1.64 6.96 -1.64
CA ILE A 128 1.91 5.60 -2.18
C ILE A 128 0.70 4.68 -1.96
N ALA A 129 0.12 4.70 -0.77
CA ALA A 129 -1.05 3.89 -0.46
C ALA A 129 -2.26 4.25 -1.32
N ILE A 130 -2.50 5.54 -1.55
CA ILE A 130 -3.59 6.02 -2.42
C ILE A 130 -3.31 5.63 -3.89
N ASP A 131 -2.10 5.85 -4.40
CA ASP A 131 -1.73 5.45 -5.77
C ASP A 131 -1.90 3.94 -5.99
N ALA A 132 -1.53 3.11 -5.00
CA ALA A 132 -1.77 1.68 -5.04
C ALA A 132 -3.27 1.34 -5.14
N ILE A 133 -4.15 2.08 -4.44
CA ILE A 133 -5.61 1.91 -4.57
C ILE A 133 -6.07 2.35 -5.98
N LEU A 134 -5.66 3.52 -6.43
CA LEU A 134 -6.08 4.08 -7.74
C LEU A 134 -5.76 3.11 -8.87
N ASN A 135 -4.62 2.45 -8.80
CA ASN A 135 -4.17 1.49 -9.81
C ASN A 135 -4.92 0.13 -9.78
N GLN A 136 -5.81 -0.11 -8.83
CA GLN A 136 -6.59 -1.36 -8.79
C GLN A 136 -7.86 -1.32 -9.65
N ARG A 137 -8.15 -0.20 -10.30
CA ARG A 137 -9.33 -0.06 -11.16
C ARG A 137 -9.34 -1.16 -12.25
N GLY A 138 -10.42 -1.93 -12.30
CA GLY A 138 -10.58 -3.00 -13.30
C GLY A 138 -9.71 -4.25 -13.07
N LYS A 139 -8.92 -4.31 -11.99
CA LYS A 139 -8.02 -5.45 -11.69
C LYS A 139 -8.65 -6.50 -10.75
N GLY A 140 -9.95 -6.40 -10.48
CA GLY A 140 -10.69 -7.37 -9.67
C GLY A 140 -10.25 -7.38 -8.19
N MET A 141 -9.83 -6.23 -7.66
CA MET A 141 -9.38 -6.10 -6.28
C MET A 141 -10.27 -5.14 -5.49
N VAL A 142 -10.72 -5.57 -4.32
CA VAL A 142 -11.41 -4.72 -3.35
C VAL A 142 -10.35 -4.05 -2.47
N CYS A 143 -10.45 -2.74 -2.30
CA CYS A 143 -9.54 -1.98 -1.47
C CYS A 143 -10.20 -1.59 -0.15
N ILE A 144 -9.44 -1.64 0.95
CA ILE A 144 -9.88 -1.21 2.26
C ILE A 144 -8.84 -0.23 2.80
N TYR A 145 -9.25 1.00 3.01
CA TYR A 145 -8.40 2.01 3.63
C TYR A 145 -8.81 2.20 5.09
N VAL A 146 -7.93 1.85 6.01
CA VAL A 146 -8.16 1.98 7.46
C VAL A 146 -7.44 3.21 7.97
N ALA A 147 -8.17 4.27 8.25
CA ALA A 147 -7.67 5.51 8.85
C ALA A 147 -7.67 5.37 10.38
N ILE A 148 -6.49 5.45 11.00
CA ILE A 148 -6.31 5.23 12.44
C ILE A 148 -5.74 6.50 13.07
N GLY A 149 -6.49 7.12 13.96
CA GLY A 149 -6.05 8.32 14.68
C GLY A 149 -5.76 9.53 13.77
N GLN A 150 -6.33 9.56 12.56
CA GLN A 150 -6.19 10.67 11.63
C GLN A 150 -7.23 11.77 11.91
N LYS A 151 -6.95 12.99 11.43
CA LYS A 151 -7.93 14.07 11.48
C LYS A 151 -9.10 13.77 10.52
N ALA A 152 -10.33 14.07 10.92
CA ALA A 152 -11.50 13.89 10.09
C ALA A 152 -11.38 14.58 8.72
N SER A 153 -10.77 15.77 8.66
CA SER A 153 -10.48 16.48 7.41
C SER A 153 -9.54 15.71 6.47
N THR A 154 -8.57 14.99 7.01
CA THR A 154 -7.67 14.14 6.20
C THR A 154 -8.45 12.99 5.57
N VAL A 155 -9.30 12.32 6.35
CA VAL A 155 -10.15 11.22 5.85
C VAL A 155 -11.13 11.72 4.78
N ALA A 156 -11.72 12.90 4.98
CA ALA A 156 -12.59 13.53 3.99
C ALA A 156 -11.85 13.82 2.68
N ASN A 157 -10.63 14.35 2.74
CA ASN A 157 -9.82 14.61 1.55
C ASN A 157 -9.44 13.31 0.82
N ILE A 158 -9.13 12.23 1.55
CA ILE A 158 -8.83 10.92 0.94
C ILE A 158 -10.08 10.39 0.24
N ARG A 159 -11.23 10.41 0.90
CA ARG A 159 -12.50 10.01 0.28
C ARG A 159 -12.77 10.79 -1.01
N GLU A 160 -12.60 12.10 -0.97
CA GLU A 160 -12.81 12.97 -2.14
C GLU A 160 -11.82 12.63 -3.27
N THR A 161 -10.54 12.43 -2.95
CA THR A 161 -9.52 12.03 -3.94
C THR A 161 -9.89 10.70 -4.59
N LEU A 162 -10.31 9.69 -3.82
CA LEU A 162 -10.74 8.39 -4.34
C LEU A 162 -12.01 8.51 -5.20
N ALA A 163 -12.95 9.40 -4.82
CA ALA A 163 -14.16 9.66 -5.59
C ALA A 163 -13.85 10.31 -6.94
N GLN A 164 -13.02 11.36 -6.94
CA GLN A 164 -12.61 12.07 -8.17
C GLN A 164 -11.93 11.18 -9.19
N HIS A 165 -11.17 10.16 -8.73
CA HIS A 165 -10.53 9.19 -9.59
C HIS A 165 -11.37 7.92 -9.83
N GLY A 166 -12.62 7.88 -9.38
CA GLY A 166 -13.53 6.73 -9.54
C GLY A 166 -13.03 5.45 -8.84
N ALA A 167 -12.20 5.60 -7.80
CA ALA A 167 -11.69 4.48 -7.01
C ALA A 167 -12.56 4.14 -5.79
N LEU A 168 -13.52 5.01 -5.48
CA LEU A 168 -14.43 4.78 -4.35
C LEU A 168 -15.34 3.58 -4.59
N ASP A 169 -15.72 3.28 -5.84
CA ASP A 169 -16.63 2.19 -6.19
C ASP A 169 -16.15 0.79 -5.74
N TYR A 170 -14.84 0.60 -5.63
CA TYR A 170 -14.22 -0.65 -5.17
C TYR A 170 -13.46 -0.48 -3.85
N THR A 171 -13.65 0.65 -3.14
CA THR A 171 -12.94 0.96 -1.90
C THR A 171 -13.91 1.13 -0.73
N ILE A 172 -13.54 0.59 0.42
CA ILE A 172 -14.21 0.80 1.72
C ILE A 172 -13.27 1.59 2.61
N ILE A 173 -13.76 2.63 3.25
CA ILE A 173 -12.98 3.41 4.23
C ILE A 173 -13.47 3.06 5.63
N VAL A 174 -12.57 2.56 6.48
CA VAL A 174 -12.81 2.34 7.91
C VAL A 174 -12.11 3.47 8.67
N SER A 175 -12.84 4.28 9.38
CA SER A 175 -12.30 5.46 10.05
C SER A 175 -12.48 5.41 11.57
N ALA A 176 -11.36 5.50 12.28
CA ALA A 176 -11.28 5.86 13.69
C ALA A 176 -10.43 7.11 13.79
N THR A 177 -11.07 8.26 13.95
CA THR A 177 -10.40 9.57 13.94
C THR A 177 -9.61 9.82 15.22
N ALA A 178 -8.81 10.88 15.24
CA ALA A 178 -8.09 11.31 16.45
C ALA A 178 -9.02 11.77 17.59
N ALA A 179 -10.28 12.08 17.29
CA ALA A 179 -11.30 12.42 18.28
C ALA A 179 -12.00 11.19 18.87
N ASP A 180 -11.87 10.04 18.22
CA ASP A 180 -12.45 8.79 18.71
C ASP A 180 -11.63 8.23 19.89
N SER A 181 -12.29 7.46 20.74
CA SER A 181 -11.66 6.84 21.90
C SER A 181 -10.55 5.86 21.51
N ALA A 182 -9.57 5.65 22.41
CA ALA A 182 -8.49 4.71 22.19
C ALA A 182 -8.97 3.28 21.83
N PRO A 183 -10.04 2.73 22.43
CA PRO A 183 -10.61 1.46 21.99
C PRO A 183 -11.05 1.42 20.52
N MET A 184 -11.63 2.49 20.01
CA MET A 184 -12.04 2.57 18.61
C MET A 184 -10.83 2.56 17.68
N GLN A 185 -9.78 3.30 17.99
CA GLN A 185 -8.53 3.30 17.23
C GLN A 185 -7.81 1.94 17.30
N TYR A 186 -7.88 1.26 18.44
CA TYR A 186 -7.31 -0.07 18.66
C TYR A 186 -7.95 -1.13 17.76
N ILE A 187 -9.28 -1.18 17.66
CA ILE A 187 -9.97 -2.21 16.88
C ILE A 187 -10.06 -1.90 15.39
N ALA A 188 -9.84 -0.67 14.95
CA ALA A 188 -10.02 -0.25 13.56
C ALA A 188 -9.24 -1.13 12.55
N PRO A 189 -7.95 -1.46 12.74
CA PRO A 189 -7.25 -2.36 11.83
C PRO A 189 -7.84 -3.76 11.78
N MET A 190 -8.27 -4.29 12.92
CA MET A 190 -8.86 -5.62 13.01
C MET A 190 -10.25 -5.66 12.34
N ALA A 191 -11.02 -4.58 12.45
CA ALA A 191 -12.28 -4.41 11.74
C ALA A 191 -12.07 -4.37 10.22
N GLY A 192 -11.07 -3.60 9.75
CA GLY A 192 -10.67 -3.58 8.33
C GLY A 192 -10.26 -4.95 7.82
N ALA A 193 -9.45 -5.69 8.60
CA ALA A 193 -9.10 -7.07 8.26
C ALA A 193 -10.33 -8.00 8.21
N ALA A 194 -11.27 -7.89 9.15
CA ALA A 194 -12.49 -8.69 9.16
C ALA A 194 -13.40 -8.41 7.94
N ILE A 195 -13.48 -7.14 7.51
CA ILE A 195 -14.18 -6.76 6.27
C ILE A 195 -13.45 -7.38 5.06
N GLY A 196 -12.10 -7.27 5.00
CA GLY A 196 -11.30 -7.85 3.93
C GLY A 196 -11.45 -9.37 3.83
N GLU A 197 -11.44 -10.05 4.95
CA GLU A 197 -11.66 -11.50 5.01
C GLU A 197 -13.03 -11.91 4.46
N PHE A 198 -14.07 -11.08 4.60
CA PHE A 198 -15.35 -11.38 3.98
C PHE A 198 -15.22 -11.55 2.46
N PHE A 199 -14.52 -10.66 1.80
CA PHE A 199 -14.29 -10.75 0.36
C PHE A 199 -13.31 -11.86 -0.02
N MET A 200 -12.27 -12.10 0.77
CA MET A 200 -11.29 -13.16 0.53
C MET A 200 -11.88 -14.56 0.65
N TYR A 201 -12.75 -14.79 1.64
CA TYR A 201 -13.34 -16.11 1.92
C TYR A 201 -14.64 -16.37 1.18
N ASN A 202 -15.15 -15.42 0.42
CA ASN A 202 -16.39 -15.59 -0.35
C ASN A 202 -16.17 -15.19 -1.80
N GLY A 203 -16.87 -15.91 -2.69
CA GLY A 203 -16.95 -15.54 -4.09
C GLY A 203 -17.84 -14.30 -4.32
N GLU A 204 -17.99 -13.92 -5.58
CA GLU A 204 -18.82 -12.78 -5.97
C GLU A 204 -20.29 -12.96 -5.62
N ASP A 205 -20.76 -14.20 -5.57
CA ASP A 205 -22.11 -14.57 -5.15
C ASP A 205 -22.34 -14.49 -3.63
N GLY A 206 -21.31 -14.15 -2.85
CA GLY A 206 -21.34 -14.08 -1.39
C GLY A 206 -21.30 -15.44 -0.68
N LYS A 207 -21.19 -16.55 -1.42
CA LYS A 207 -21.05 -17.89 -0.84
C LYS A 207 -19.57 -18.21 -0.56
N PRO A 208 -19.31 -19.18 0.33
CA PRO A 208 -17.93 -19.58 0.64
C PRO A 208 -17.09 -19.90 -0.59
N ALA A 209 -15.88 -19.41 -0.59
CA ALA A 209 -14.93 -19.65 -1.68
C ALA A 209 -14.52 -21.13 -1.74
N SER A 210 -14.35 -21.63 -2.97
CA SER A 210 -13.96 -23.00 -3.28
C SER A 210 -13.24 -23.06 -4.61
N GLU A 211 -12.80 -24.25 -5.04
CA GLU A 211 -12.19 -24.42 -6.38
C GLU A 211 -13.08 -23.95 -7.54
N THR A 212 -14.39 -24.04 -7.39
CA THR A 212 -15.38 -23.64 -8.42
C THR A 212 -15.99 -22.26 -8.18
N ASN A 213 -15.79 -21.68 -7.01
CA ASN A 213 -16.26 -20.35 -6.63
C ASN A 213 -15.08 -19.55 -6.07
N PRO A 214 -14.27 -18.88 -6.91
CA PRO A 214 -13.05 -18.17 -6.48
C PRO A 214 -13.34 -17.11 -5.41
N GLY A 215 -12.48 -17.04 -4.41
CA GLY A 215 -12.49 -15.96 -3.44
C GLY A 215 -11.95 -14.66 -4.05
N GLY A 216 -12.36 -13.53 -3.48
CA GLY A 216 -11.91 -12.21 -3.95
C GLY A 216 -10.47 -11.90 -3.56
N HIS A 217 -9.92 -10.89 -4.22
CA HIS A 217 -8.63 -10.30 -3.89
C HIS A 217 -8.84 -8.98 -3.17
N VAL A 218 -8.10 -8.76 -2.10
CA VAL A 218 -8.25 -7.59 -1.23
C VAL A 218 -6.90 -6.93 -0.99
N LEU A 219 -6.90 -5.61 -1.06
CA LEU A 219 -5.78 -4.75 -0.62
C LEU A 219 -6.24 -3.98 0.62
N VAL A 220 -5.58 -4.21 1.76
CA VAL A 220 -5.86 -3.50 3.01
C VAL A 220 -4.70 -2.59 3.37
N ILE A 221 -5.01 -1.32 3.58
CA ILE A 221 -4.05 -0.30 4.00
C ILE A 221 -4.34 0.07 5.44
N TYR A 222 -3.32 0.06 6.31
CA TYR A 222 -3.43 0.48 7.71
C TYR A 222 -2.65 1.78 7.92
N ASP A 223 -3.33 2.91 7.92
CA ASP A 223 -2.70 4.24 8.03
C ASP A 223 -3.10 4.94 9.35
N ASP A 224 -2.31 4.82 10.45
CA ASP A 224 -1.08 4.06 10.61
C ASP A 224 -1.13 3.14 11.85
N LEU A 225 -0.35 2.09 11.85
CA LEU A 225 -0.25 1.17 12.99
C LEU A 225 0.50 1.75 14.19
N SER A 226 1.28 2.82 14.01
CA SER A 226 1.91 3.55 15.13
C SER A 226 0.84 4.13 16.05
N LYS A 227 -0.27 4.63 15.49
CA LYS A 227 -1.41 5.13 16.27
C LYS A 227 -2.16 4.01 16.99
N GLN A 228 -2.33 2.85 16.33
CA GLN A 228 -2.90 1.67 16.99
C GLN A 228 -2.06 1.27 18.21
N ALA A 229 -0.73 1.25 18.08
CA ALA A 229 0.18 0.92 19.18
C ALA A 229 0.02 1.91 20.35
N VAL A 230 -0.06 3.21 20.07
CA VAL A 230 -0.30 4.24 21.09
C VAL A 230 -1.64 4.04 21.80
N ALA A 231 -2.71 3.78 21.03
CA ALA A 231 -4.03 3.49 21.58
C ALA A 231 -4.02 2.26 22.50
N TYR A 232 -3.33 1.19 22.07
CA TYR A 232 -3.18 -0.03 22.88
C TYR A 232 -2.37 0.21 24.16
N ARG A 233 -1.29 1.01 24.08
CA ARG A 233 -0.52 1.43 25.25
C ARG A 233 -1.40 2.17 26.26
N GLN A 234 -2.20 3.15 25.80
CA GLN A 234 -3.13 3.91 26.63
C GLN A 234 -4.13 2.99 27.34
N MET A 235 -4.78 2.09 26.59
CA MET A 235 -5.73 1.12 27.14
C MET A 235 -5.08 0.21 28.19
N SER A 236 -3.89 -0.30 27.90
CA SER A 236 -3.16 -1.22 28.80
C SER A 236 -2.76 -0.56 30.09
N LEU A 237 -2.31 0.71 30.04
CA LEU A 237 -2.00 1.49 31.24
C LEU A 237 -3.25 1.76 32.09
N THR A 238 -4.40 2.07 31.44
CA THR A 238 -5.68 2.26 32.13
C THR A 238 -6.18 0.97 32.80
N LEU A 239 -5.88 -0.18 32.20
CA LEU A 239 -6.19 -1.52 32.74
C LEU A 239 -5.13 -2.01 33.74
N HIS A 240 -4.22 -1.16 34.19
CA HIS A 240 -3.14 -1.46 35.13
C HIS A 240 -2.23 -2.63 34.71
N ARG A 241 -2.10 -2.90 33.40
CA ARG A 241 -1.16 -3.88 32.90
C ARG A 241 0.27 -3.38 33.06
N PRO A 242 1.23 -4.22 33.50
CA PRO A 242 2.61 -3.80 33.72
C PRO A 242 3.24 -3.31 32.39
N PRO A 243 3.83 -2.09 32.40
CA PRO A 243 4.48 -1.56 31.20
C PRO A 243 5.85 -2.22 30.97
N GLY A 244 6.18 -2.42 29.70
CA GLY A 244 7.50 -2.84 29.21
C GLY A 244 8.28 -1.67 28.58
N ARG A 245 9.08 -1.96 27.56
CA ARG A 245 9.88 -0.96 26.82
C ARG A 245 8.96 0.14 26.25
N GLU A 246 9.37 1.40 26.41
CA GLU A 246 8.62 2.60 25.99
C GLU A 246 7.18 2.65 26.53
N ALA A 247 6.96 2.05 27.71
CA ALA A 247 5.65 1.89 28.34
C ALA A 247 4.61 1.08 27.54
N TYR A 248 5.02 0.36 26.51
CA TYR A 248 4.15 -0.59 25.81
C TYR A 248 3.95 -1.86 26.64
N PRO A 249 2.78 -2.51 26.56
CA PRO A 249 2.57 -3.79 27.21
C PRO A 249 3.42 -4.89 26.56
N GLY A 250 3.75 -5.95 27.30
CA GLY A 250 4.64 -7.01 26.83
C GLY A 250 4.15 -7.77 25.60
N ASP A 251 2.86 -7.73 25.31
CA ASP A 251 2.21 -8.38 24.16
C ASP A 251 2.02 -7.46 22.93
N ILE A 252 2.69 -6.31 22.88
CA ILE A 252 2.59 -5.36 21.75
C ILE A 252 3.02 -6.00 20.41
N PHE A 253 4.03 -6.88 20.42
CA PHE A 253 4.42 -7.63 19.25
C PHE A 253 3.26 -8.51 18.74
N TYR A 254 2.57 -9.20 19.64
CA TYR A 254 1.45 -10.06 19.31
C TYR A 254 0.25 -9.28 18.76
N LEU A 255 0.05 -8.04 19.17
CA LEU A 255 -0.98 -7.16 18.60
C LEU A 255 -0.84 -7.05 17.07
N HIS A 256 0.35 -6.69 16.60
CA HIS A 256 0.60 -6.50 15.17
C HIS A 256 0.77 -7.83 14.42
N SER A 257 1.41 -8.83 15.03
CA SER A 257 1.63 -10.12 14.36
C SER A 257 0.31 -10.85 14.11
N ARG A 258 -0.62 -10.91 15.08
CA ARG A 258 -1.93 -11.55 14.87
C ARG A 258 -2.83 -10.82 13.86
N LEU A 259 -2.64 -9.50 13.68
CA LEU A 259 -3.31 -8.72 12.66
C LEU A 259 -2.72 -9.04 11.27
N LEU A 260 -1.41 -8.88 11.12
CA LEU A 260 -0.73 -8.97 9.83
C LEU A 260 -0.66 -10.40 9.29
N GLU A 261 -0.64 -11.43 10.14
CA GLU A 261 -0.70 -12.82 9.73
C GLU A 261 -2.05 -13.22 9.06
N ARG A 262 -3.09 -12.39 9.18
CA ARG A 262 -4.36 -12.58 8.46
C ARG A 262 -4.24 -12.25 6.97
N ALA A 263 -3.24 -11.45 6.57
CA ALA A 263 -2.92 -11.22 5.17
C ALA A 263 -2.23 -12.46 4.58
N VAL A 264 -2.80 -13.00 3.50
CA VAL A 264 -2.43 -14.31 2.98
C VAL A 264 -2.93 -14.51 1.54
N LYS A 265 -2.27 -15.40 0.79
CA LYS A 265 -2.82 -16.02 -0.44
C LYS A 265 -3.39 -17.39 -0.07
N MET A 266 -4.69 -17.58 -0.30
CA MET A 266 -5.40 -18.82 0.00
C MET A 266 -5.06 -19.92 -0.99
N SER A 267 -5.08 -21.17 -0.53
CA SER A 267 -4.85 -22.34 -1.36
C SER A 267 -6.00 -22.59 -2.35
N LYS A 268 -5.76 -23.44 -3.34
CA LYS A 268 -6.72 -23.86 -4.36
C LYS A 268 -8.04 -24.34 -3.75
N LYS A 269 -7.96 -25.17 -2.74
CA LYS A 269 -9.12 -25.72 -2.02
C LYS A 269 -10.02 -24.60 -1.45
N ASN A 270 -9.41 -23.49 -1.06
CA ASN A 270 -10.07 -22.34 -0.46
C ASN A 270 -10.31 -21.20 -1.48
N GLY A 271 -10.31 -21.51 -2.78
CA GLY A 271 -10.71 -20.60 -3.86
C GLY A 271 -9.69 -19.54 -4.25
N TYR A 272 -8.40 -19.67 -3.89
CA TYR A 272 -7.31 -18.76 -4.28
C TYR A 272 -7.50 -17.27 -3.91
N GLY A 273 -8.47 -16.92 -3.08
CA GLY A 273 -8.63 -15.55 -2.58
C GLY A 273 -7.35 -15.03 -1.93
N SER A 274 -7.16 -13.73 -1.85
CA SER A 274 -6.01 -13.14 -1.19
C SER A 274 -6.35 -11.86 -0.45
N MET A 275 -5.61 -11.60 0.62
CA MET A 275 -5.60 -10.32 1.32
C MET A 275 -4.17 -9.84 1.44
N THR A 276 -3.85 -8.74 0.78
CA THR A 276 -2.55 -8.07 0.81
C THR A 276 -2.61 -6.94 1.81
N ALA A 277 -1.63 -6.83 2.69
CA ALA A 277 -1.57 -5.78 3.69
C ALA A 277 -0.44 -4.78 3.40
N LEU A 278 -0.78 -3.49 3.41
CA LEU A 278 0.17 -2.39 3.41
C LEU A 278 0.05 -1.62 4.73
N PRO A 279 0.70 -2.11 5.82
CA PRO A 279 0.80 -1.34 7.04
C PRO A 279 1.70 -0.13 6.84
N ILE A 280 1.32 0.99 7.45
CA ILE A 280 2.11 2.21 7.49
C ILE A 280 2.63 2.39 8.92
N ILE A 281 3.93 2.70 9.03
CA ILE A 281 4.60 3.06 10.28
C ILE A 281 5.26 4.42 10.11
N GLU A 282 5.07 5.29 11.10
CA GLU A 282 5.74 6.58 11.18
C GLU A 282 7.01 6.46 12.02
N THR A 283 8.13 6.90 11.46
CA THR A 283 9.41 7.07 12.16
C THR A 283 9.58 8.52 12.62
N GLN A 284 10.55 8.74 13.48
CA GLN A 284 11.04 10.06 13.88
C GLN A 284 12.53 10.11 13.54
N ASP A 285 12.92 11.13 12.79
CA ASP A 285 14.30 11.34 12.34
C ASP A 285 14.94 10.12 11.67
N GLY A 286 14.13 9.36 10.91
CA GLY A 286 14.57 8.16 10.19
C GLY A 286 14.90 6.96 11.08
N ASP A 287 14.62 7.00 12.40
CA ASP A 287 14.96 5.90 13.31
C ASP A 287 14.09 4.66 13.11
N VAL A 288 14.59 3.73 12.30
CA VAL A 288 13.99 2.40 12.09
C VAL A 288 14.29 1.42 13.22
N SER A 289 15.22 1.76 14.13
CA SER A 289 15.62 0.92 15.28
C SER A 289 14.70 1.09 16.50
N ALA A 290 13.77 2.04 16.46
CA ALA A 290 12.75 2.23 17.48
C ALA A 290 11.88 0.97 17.66
N TYR A 291 11.22 0.87 18.81
CA TYR A 291 10.58 -0.39 19.23
C TYR A 291 9.46 -0.86 18.29
N ILE A 292 8.53 0.01 17.92
CA ILE A 292 7.41 -0.37 17.03
C ILE A 292 7.88 -0.62 15.58
N PRO A 293 8.71 0.24 14.96
CA PRO A 293 9.30 -0.04 13.64
C PRO A 293 9.98 -1.41 13.57
N THR A 294 10.88 -1.73 14.50
CA THR A 294 11.61 -3.01 14.54
C THR A 294 10.66 -4.21 14.61
N ASN A 295 9.62 -4.12 15.43
CA ASN A 295 8.63 -5.19 15.54
C ASN A 295 7.90 -5.42 14.22
N VAL A 296 7.43 -4.35 13.57
CA VAL A 296 6.64 -4.49 12.34
C VAL A 296 7.50 -4.92 11.14
N ILE A 297 8.75 -4.43 11.03
CA ILE A 297 9.72 -4.91 10.03
C ILE A 297 9.93 -6.42 10.15
N SER A 298 10.00 -6.97 11.38
CA SER A 298 10.19 -8.41 11.58
C SER A 298 8.97 -9.26 11.24
N ILE A 299 7.76 -8.69 11.31
CA ILE A 299 6.50 -9.39 11.00
C ILE A 299 6.20 -9.37 9.50
N THR A 300 6.62 -8.34 8.78
CA THR A 300 6.29 -8.13 7.38
C THR A 300 7.23 -8.88 6.43
N ASP A 301 6.80 -9.05 5.19
CA ASP A 301 7.55 -9.74 4.13
C ASP A 301 8.47 -8.79 3.35
N GLY A 302 8.71 -7.61 3.89
CA GLY A 302 9.55 -6.55 3.35
C GLY A 302 9.08 -5.18 3.77
N GLN A 303 9.82 -4.16 3.33
CA GLN A 303 9.52 -2.77 3.62
C GLN A 303 9.89 -1.83 2.46
N ILE A 304 9.07 -0.83 2.25
CA ILE A 304 9.33 0.35 1.43
C ILE A 304 9.72 1.46 2.38
N TYR A 305 10.99 1.80 2.42
CA TYR A 305 11.53 2.87 3.26
C TYR A 305 11.55 4.19 2.50
N LEU A 306 10.91 5.21 3.08
CA LEU A 306 10.87 6.56 2.52
C LEU A 306 11.78 7.49 3.30
N GLN A 307 12.82 7.98 2.64
CA GLN A 307 13.82 8.85 3.22
C GLN A 307 13.46 10.32 3.06
N SER A 308 13.53 11.09 4.16
CA SER A 308 13.21 12.51 4.15
C SER A 308 14.14 13.33 3.26
N GLU A 309 15.43 13.01 3.24
CA GLU A 309 16.42 13.68 2.41
C GLU A 309 16.11 13.57 0.93
N LEU A 310 15.81 12.36 0.43
CA LEU A 310 15.40 12.15 -0.96
C LEU A 310 14.11 12.93 -1.31
N PHE A 311 13.16 12.97 -0.36
CA PHE A 311 11.92 13.73 -0.58
C PHE A 311 12.16 15.23 -0.75
N PHE A 312 13.04 15.81 0.07
CA PHE A 312 13.38 17.24 -0.02
C PHE A 312 14.27 17.57 -1.22
N GLN A 313 15.08 16.62 -1.69
CA GLN A 313 15.83 16.72 -2.94
C GLN A 313 14.95 16.63 -4.20
N GLY A 314 13.63 16.37 -4.02
CA GLY A 314 12.69 16.28 -5.14
C GLY A 314 12.54 14.89 -5.73
N GLN A 315 13.19 13.85 -5.17
CA GLN A 315 12.97 12.46 -5.54
C GLN A 315 11.63 12.00 -4.98
N ARG A 316 10.64 11.80 -5.84
CA ARG A 316 9.27 11.40 -5.45
C ARG A 316 8.75 10.33 -6.40
N PRO A 317 8.40 9.13 -5.86
CA PRO A 317 8.46 8.71 -4.46
C PRO A 317 9.89 8.63 -3.92
N ALA A 318 10.04 8.98 -2.63
CA ALA A 318 11.34 9.06 -1.95
C ALA A 318 11.82 7.69 -1.44
N VAL A 319 11.74 6.67 -2.29
CA VAL A 319 12.10 5.28 -1.94
C VAL A 319 13.61 5.15 -1.86
N ASP A 320 14.10 4.78 -0.69
CA ASP A 320 15.49 4.38 -0.51
C ASP A 320 15.69 2.94 -1.01
N VAL A 321 16.46 2.80 -2.08
CA VAL A 321 16.71 1.53 -2.77
C VAL A 321 17.59 0.59 -1.94
N GLY A 322 18.46 1.15 -1.09
CA GLY A 322 19.40 0.38 -0.26
C GLY A 322 18.70 -0.40 0.85
N ILE A 323 17.76 0.25 1.54
CA ILE A 323 17.08 -0.29 2.72
C ILE A 323 15.74 -0.95 2.38
N SER A 324 15.09 -0.56 1.29
CA SER A 324 13.82 -1.14 0.87
C SER A 324 14.03 -2.57 0.34
N VAL A 325 13.18 -3.49 0.76
CA VAL A 325 13.28 -4.92 0.42
C VAL A 325 11.89 -5.53 0.23
N SER A 326 11.70 -6.33 -0.82
CA SER A 326 10.60 -7.28 -0.93
C SER A 326 11.15 -8.70 -0.85
N ARG A 327 10.66 -9.50 0.11
CA ARG A 327 11.08 -10.91 0.26
C ARG A 327 10.45 -11.83 -0.79
N VAL A 328 9.36 -11.43 -1.41
CA VAL A 328 8.75 -12.13 -2.55
C VAL A 328 9.51 -11.83 -3.82
N GLY A 329 9.92 -10.58 -4.01
CA GLY A 329 10.78 -10.15 -5.10
C GLY A 329 10.18 -10.46 -6.48
N GLY A 330 11.00 -10.94 -7.39
CA GLY A 330 10.62 -11.18 -8.79
C GLY A 330 9.50 -12.19 -9.02
N ASP A 331 9.08 -12.95 -8.01
CA ASP A 331 7.92 -13.83 -8.11
C ASP A 331 6.60 -13.05 -8.08
N ALA A 332 6.64 -11.82 -7.58
CA ALA A 332 5.54 -10.84 -7.62
C ALA A 332 5.62 -9.90 -8.84
N GLN A 333 6.37 -10.24 -9.88
CA GLN A 333 6.48 -9.45 -11.11
C GLN A 333 5.98 -10.23 -12.32
N THR A 334 5.51 -9.51 -13.35
CA THR A 334 5.31 -10.10 -14.68
C THR A 334 6.65 -10.49 -15.29
N LYS A 335 6.66 -11.45 -16.20
CA LYS A 335 7.89 -11.93 -16.82
C LYS A 335 8.67 -10.83 -17.54
N ALA A 336 7.97 -9.91 -18.20
CA ALA A 336 8.59 -8.78 -18.89
C ALA A 336 9.15 -7.76 -17.88
N MET A 337 8.41 -7.42 -16.81
CA MET A 337 8.91 -6.54 -15.76
C MET A 337 10.19 -7.11 -15.13
N LYS A 338 10.20 -8.40 -14.79
CA LYS A 338 11.40 -9.08 -14.23
C LYS A 338 12.62 -8.99 -15.15
N GLN A 339 12.42 -8.96 -16.49
CA GLN A 339 13.51 -8.78 -17.43
C GLN A 339 14.08 -7.37 -17.43
N VAL A 340 13.21 -6.35 -17.48
CA VAL A 340 13.65 -4.95 -17.57
C VAL A 340 14.10 -4.37 -16.21
N ALA A 341 13.58 -4.89 -15.11
CA ALA A 341 13.90 -4.39 -13.76
C ALA A 341 15.08 -5.14 -13.09
N GLY A 342 15.59 -6.22 -13.70
CA GLY A 342 16.50 -7.16 -13.04
C GLY A 342 17.78 -6.54 -12.49
N ASN A 343 18.38 -5.59 -13.20
CA ASN A 343 19.62 -4.93 -12.79
C ASN A 343 19.41 -3.53 -12.20
N LEU A 344 18.22 -2.94 -12.36
CA LEU A 344 17.93 -1.54 -12.01
C LEU A 344 18.36 -1.18 -10.57
N ARG A 345 18.07 -2.06 -9.62
CA ARG A 345 18.43 -1.83 -8.21
C ARG A 345 19.95 -1.76 -8.01
N LEU A 346 20.71 -2.65 -8.67
CA LEU A 346 22.15 -2.70 -8.59
C LEU A 346 22.76 -1.45 -9.24
N ASP A 347 22.24 -1.05 -10.40
CA ASP A 347 22.72 0.12 -11.15
C ASP A 347 22.51 1.41 -10.36
N LEU A 348 21.33 1.56 -9.73
CA LEU A 348 21.04 2.72 -8.87
C LEU A 348 21.86 2.72 -7.58
N ALA A 349 22.10 1.58 -6.96
CA ALA A 349 22.95 1.48 -5.77
C ALA A 349 24.40 1.88 -6.12
N SER A 350 24.93 1.37 -7.25
CA SER A 350 26.26 1.75 -7.75
C SER A 350 26.34 3.24 -8.08
N TYR A 351 25.30 3.80 -8.70
CA TYR A 351 25.21 5.24 -8.96
C TYR A 351 25.26 6.06 -7.68
N GLN A 352 24.48 5.70 -6.65
CA GLN A 352 24.48 6.43 -5.38
C GLN A 352 25.84 6.41 -4.69
N GLU A 353 26.53 5.26 -4.72
CA GLU A 353 27.87 5.13 -4.19
C GLU A 353 28.86 6.02 -4.94
N LEU A 354 28.88 5.96 -6.27
CA LEU A 354 29.74 6.76 -7.12
C LEU A 354 29.46 8.28 -7.00
N ALA A 355 28.20 8.67 -6.97
CA ALA A 355 27.79 10.07 -6.81
C ALA A 355 28.28 10.66 -5.47
N GLY A 356 28.35 9.86 -4.40
CA GLY A 356 28.94 10.26 -3.14
C GLY A 356 30.44 10.56 -3.26
N PHE A 357 31.19 9.79 -4.04
CA PHE A 357 32.66 10.02 -4.25
C PHE A 357 32.96 11.22 -5.12
N THR A 358 32.13 11.55 -6.11
CA THR A 358 32.39 12.69 -7.04
C THR A 358 32.34 14.04 -6.35
N GLN A 359 31.69 14.16 -5.20
CA GLN A 359 31.68 15.39 -4.40
C GLN A 359 33.10 15.76 -3.87
N PHE A 360 34.03 14.82 -3.89
CA PHE A 360 35.41 15.02 -3.40
C PHE A 360 36.45 15.32 -4.51
N GLY A 361 36.02 15.53 -5.77
CA GLY A 361 36.86 16.12 -6.81
C GLY A 361 37.94 15.21 -7.41
N SER A 362 37.63 13.91 -7.66
CA SER A 362 38.54 13.03 -8.41
C SER A 362 38.31 13.13 -9.92
N ASP A 363 39.38 13.08 -10.71
CA ASP A 363 39.31 12.86 -12.16
C ASP A 363 38.68 11.49 -12.41
N LEU A 364 37.54 11.48 -13.06
CA LEU A 364 36.78 10.25 -13.36
C LEU A 364 37.20 9.71 -14.73
N ASP A 365 37.36 8.42 -14.84
CA ASP A 365 37.49 7.75 -16.11
C ASP A 365 36.17 7.77 -16.91
N GLU A 366 36.28 7.58 -18.22
CA GLU A 366 35.14 7.66 -19.15
C GLU A 366 34.05 6.65 -18.81
N ALA A 367 34.39 5.45 -18.31
CA ALA A 367 33.45 4.41 -17.94
C ALA A 367 32.62 4.81 -16.71
N THR A 368 33.28 5.34 -15.69
CA THR A 368 32.65 5.87 -14.48
C THR A 368 31.73 7.05 -14.80
N GLN A 369 32.15 7.94 -15.72
CA GLN A 369 31.34 9.07 -16.14
C GLN A 369 30.06 8.64 -16.88
N LYS A 370 30.15 7.63 -17.77
CA LYS A 370 28.97 7.02 -18.42
C LYS A 370 28.01 6.40 -17.41
N GLN A 371 28.53 5.69 -16.42
CA GLN A 371 27.71 5.09 -15.37
C GLN A 371 27.00 6.14 -14.52
N LEU A 372 27.65 7.25 -14.17
CA LEU A 372 27.05 8.38 -13.48
C LEU A 372 25.97 9.06 -14.32
N THR A 373 26.26 9.27 -15.61
CA THR A 373 25.30 9.83 -16.57
C THR A 373 24.05 8.99 -16.68
N HIS A 374 24.21 7.70 -16.88
CA HIS A 374 23.10 6.74 -16.96
C HIS A 374 22.30 6.69 -15.64
N GLY A 375 22.98 6.53 -14.50
CA GLY A 375 22.31 6.47 -13.19
C GLY A 375 21.55 7.74 -12.84
N ALA A 376 22.04 8.91 -13.22
CA ALA A 376 21.34 10.19 -13.01
C ALA A 376 20.01 10.21 -13.80
N ARG A 377 20.02 9.78 -15.10
CA ARG A 377 18.83 9.73 -15.93
C ARG A 377 17.84 8.66 -15.44
N MET A 378 18.32 7.50 -15.03
CA MET A 378 17.48 6.47 -14.43
C MET A 378 16.83 6.95 -13.13
N THR A 379 17.56 7.68 -12.30
CA THR A 379 17.01 8.28 -11.08
C THR A 379 15.92 9.31 -11.40
N GLU A 380 16.12 10.16 -12.41
CA GLU A 380 15.10 11.10 -12.87
C GLU A 380 13.88 10.39 -13.46
N LEU A 381 14.09 9.34 -14.25
CA LEU A 381 13.06 8.53 -14.86
C LEU A 381 12.08 7.93 -13.84
N LEU A 382 12.56 7.58 -12.65
CA LEU A 382 11.75 7.00 -11.56
C LEU A 382 10.89 8.02 -10.82
N LYS A 383 11.08 9.32 -11.03
CA LYS A 383 10.22 10.34 -10.42
C LYS A 383 8.81 10.26 -11.01
N GLN A 384 7.81 10.32 -10.14
CA GLN A 384 6.41 10.19 -10.54
C GLN A 384 5.54 11.13 -9.70
N PRO A 385 4.66 11.92 -10.32
CA PRO A 385 3.71 12.74 -9.58
C PRO A 385 2.65 11.84 -8.92
N ARG A 386 2.18 12.26 -7.75
CA ARG A 386 1.12 11.56 -7.02
C ARG A 386 -0.18 11.52 -7.83
N TYR A 387 -0.98 10.48 -7.63
CA TYR A 387 -2.29 10.26 -8.25
C TYR A 387 -2.24 10.07 -9.77
N LYS A 388 -1.09 9.64 -10.27
CA LYS A 388 -0.88 9.27 -11.68
C LYS A 388 -0.15 7.93 -11.77
N PRO A 389 -0.80 6.83 -11.36
CA PRO A 389 -0.21 5.50 -11.51
C PRO A 389 -0.08 5.14 -12.99
N PHE A 390 1.00 4.43 -13.33
CA PHE A 390 1.25 3.89 -14.67
C PHE A 390 0.76 2.46 -14.82
N GLU A 391 0.25 2.12 -16.00
CA GLU A 391 -0.01 0.73 -16.34
C GLU A 391 1.31 -0.05 -16.50
N VAL A 392 1.25 -1.36 -16.26
CA VAL A 392 2.48 -2.19 -16.25
C VAL A 392 3.20 -2.19 -17.60
N SER A 393 2.48 -2.10 -18.71
CA SER A 393 3.06 -2.00 -20.06
C SER A 393 3.83 -0.69 -20.25
N GLU A 394 3.29 0.42 -19.78
CA GLU A 394 3.95 1.74 -19.79
C GLU A 394 5.22 1.72 -18.96
N GLN A 395 5.17 1.11 -17.77
CA GLN A 395 6.34 0.95 -16.90
C GLN A 395 7.43 0.12 -17.59
N ILE A 396 7.06 -0.99 -18.24
CA ILE A 396 8.02 -1.88 -18.94
C ILE A 396 8.70 -1.13 -20.09
N VAL A 397 7.94 -0.42 -20.93
CA VAL A 397 8.48 0.36 -22.06
C VAL A 397 9.40 1.48 -21.56
N THR A 398 9.01 2.17 -20.49
CA THR A 398 9.79 3.23 -19.85
C THR A 398 11.15 2.70 -19.35
N LEU A 399 11.15 1.60 -18.62
CA LEU A 399 12.38 0.97 -18.13
C LEU A 399 13.22 0.40 -19.27
N PHE A 400 12.59 -0.18 -20.28
CA PHE A 400 13.28 -0.68 -21.45
C PHE A 400 14.04 0.45 -22.19
N ALA A 401 13.39 1.60 -22.38
CA ALA A 401 14.04 2.77 -22.97
C ALA A 401 15.24 3.26 -22.15
N GLY A 402 15.12 3.28 -20.83
CA GLY A 402 16.23 3.60 -19.93
C GLY A 402 17.39 2.61 -20.09
N ASN A 403 17.12 1.32 -19.93
CA ASN A 403 18.15 0.27 -19.95
C ASN A 403 18.90 0.14 -21.30
N GLU A 404 18.22 0.38 -22.43
CA GLU A 404 18.87 0.35 -23.76
C GLU A 404 19.58 1.68 -24.11
N GLY A 405 19.72 2.60 -23.14
CA GLY A 405 20.52 3.83 -23.29
C GLY A 405 19.88 4.96 -24.10
N PHE A 406 18.56 4.87 -24.36
CA PHE A 406 17.86 5.94 -25.11
C PHE A 406 17.82 7.29 -24.39
N LEU A 407 18.14 7.32 -23.10
CA LEU A 407 18.14 8.54 -22.28
C LEU A 407 19.52 9.15 -22.08
N ASP A 408 20.61 8.45 -22.41
CA ASP A 408 21.97 8.81 -21.98
C ASP A 408 22.48 10.12 -22.60
N ASP A 409 21.99 10.50 -23.76
CA ASP A 409 22.31 11.74 -24.48
C ASP A 409 21.29 12.87 -24.26
N LEU A 410 20.22 12.63 -23.49
CA LEU A 410 19.24 13.65 -23.13
C LEU A 410 19.75 14.51 -21.97
N GLU A 411 19.36 15.78 -21.93
CA GLU A 411 19.48 16.57 -20.71
C GLU A 411 18.56 16.02 -19.61
N ILE A 412 18.93 16.19 -18.33
CA ILE A 412 18.13 15.67 -17.21
C ILE A 412 16.72 16.25 -17.22
N ALA A 413 16.56 17.51 -17.61
CA ALA A 413 15.27 18.18 -17.71
C ALA A 413 14.33 17.55 -18.75
N ASP A 414 14.88 16.90 -19.78
CA ASP A 414 14.11 16.31 -20.87
C ASP A 414 13.69 14.86 -20.61
N VAL A 415 14.22 14.21 -19.58
CA VAL A 415 13.91 12.79 -19.26
C VAL A 415 12.42 12.57 -18.97
N LEU A 416 11.80 13.42 -18.15
CA LEU A 416 10.39 13.31 -17.83
C LEU A 416 9.45 13.70 -19.00
N PRO A 417 9.71 14.78 -19.75
CA PRO A 417 9.02 15.04 -21.02
C PRO A 417 9.13 13.87 -22.01
N PHE A 418 10.34 13.34 -22.24
CA PHE A 418 10.56 12.17 -23.10
C PHE A 418 9.69 10.97 -22.67
N ARG A 419 9.67 10.64 -21.39
CA ARG A 419 8.83 9.56 -20.86
C ARG A 419 7.35 9.80 -21.15
N ALA A 420 6.86 11.01 -20.88
CA ALA A 420 5.45 11.35 -21.05
C ALA A 420 5.02 11.24 -22.53
N GLU A 421 5.82 11.82 -23.44
CA GLU A 421 5.55 11.76 -24.88
C GLU A 421 5.74 10.34 -25.44
N LEU A 422 6.70 9.55 -24.91
CA LEU A 422 6.87 8.14 -25.29
C LEU A 422 5.63 7.31 -24.96
N ILE A 423 5.09 7.46 -23.74
CA ILE A 423 3.89 6.74 -23.32
C ILE A 423 2.72 7.11 -24.24
N GLU A 424 2.50 8.39 -24.49
CA GLU A 424 1.44 8.86 -25.39
C GLU A 424 1.62 8.33 -26.83
N TYR A 425 2.85 8.31 -27.33
CA TYR A 425 3.16 7.77 -28.65
C TYR A 425 2.85 6.27 -28.76
N MET A 426 3.21 5.51 -27.70
CA MET A 426 2.94 4.08 -27.63
C MET A 426 1.44 3.78 -27.54
N ASP A 427 0.70 4.51 -26.72
CA ASP A 427 -0.74 4.34 -26.55
C ASP A 427 -1.51 4.64 -27.84
N ASN A 428 -1.12 5.69 -28.57
CA ASN A 428 -1.79 6.11 -29.80
C ASN A 428 -1.48 5.22 -31.01
N GLY A 429 -0.28 4.60 -31.07
CA GLY A 429 0.17 3.90 -32.29
C GLY A 429 0.47 2.42 -32.12
N PHE A 430 0.77 1.95 -30.91
CA PHE A 430 1.39 0.64 -30.69
C PHE A 430 0.70 -0.20 -29.60
N GLY A 431 -0.62 -0.08 -29.46
CA GLY A 431 -1.41 -0.82 -28.46
C GLY A 431 -1.19 -2.34 -28.50
N SER A 432 -1.02 -2.93 -29.70
CA SER A 432 -0.73 -4.36 -29.83
C SER A 432 0.64 -4.76 -29.26
N LEU A 433 1.64 -3.88 -29.33
CA LEU A 433 2.96 -4.09 -28.73
C LEU A 433 2.89 -3.96 -27.20
N LEU A 434 2.13 -3.00 -26.69
CA LEU A 434 1.84 -2.87 -25.25
C LEU A 434 1.15 -4.12 -24.70
N ASP A 435 0.21 -4.70 -25.44
CA ASP A 435 -0.45 -5.95 -25.03
C ASP A 435 0.51 -7.15 -25.03
N LYS A 436 1.44 -7.22 -25.99
CA LYS A 436 2.50 -8.26 -26.00
C LYS A 436 3.38 -8.17 -24.75
N VAL A 437 3.88 -6.99 -24.40
CA VAL A 437 4.77 -6.81 -23.22
C VAL A 437 4.01 -6.99 -21.90
N ARG A 438 2.71 -6.70 -21.86
CA ARG A 438 1.86 -6.97 -20.71
C ARG A 438 1.67 -8.47 -20.45
N ALA A 439 1.46 -9.25 -21.51
CA ALA A 439 1.04 -10.64 -21.41
C ALA A 439 2.19 -11.64 -21.31
N LYS A 440 3.35 -11.33 -21.90
CA LYS A 440 4.42 -12.31 -22.12
C LYS A 440 5.81 -11.78 -21.71
N LYS A 441 6.79 -12.68 -21.77
CA LYS A 441 8.20 -12.34 -21.74
C LYS A 441 8.56 -11.60 -23.02
N ILE A 442 9.46 -10.61 -22.94
CA ILE A 442 10.03 -9.93 -24.13
C ILE A 442 10.94 -10.95 -24.83
N ASP A 443 10.52 -11.41 -26.02
CA ASP A 443 11.31 -12.24 -26.93
C ASP A 443 12.12 -11.37 -27.90
N ASP A 444 12.98 -11.99 -28.69
CA ASP A 444 13.89 -11.26 -29.58
C ASP A 444 13.13 -10.42 -30.63
N ASP A 445 11.99 -10.91 -31.13
CA ASP A 445 11.15 -10.18 -32.09
C ASP A 445 10.50 -8.95 -31.42
N THR A 446 9.94 -9.12 -30.22
CA THR A 446 9.37 -8.02 -29.45
C THR A 446 10.44 -6.99 -29.06
N LYS A 447 11.66 -7.47 -28.71
CA LYS A 447 12.80 -6.60 -28.41
C LYS A 447 13.19 -5.77 -29.62
N ALA A 448 13.31 -6.40 -30.79
CA ALA A 448 13.65 -5.71 -32.03
C ALA A 448 12.57 -4.67 -32.43
N GLU A 449 11.30 -5.00 -32.24
CA GLU A 449 10.18 -4.09 -32.48
C GLU A 449 10.22 -2.89 -31.53
N LEU A 450 10.47 -3.11 -30.22
CA LEU A 450 10.62 -2.04 -29.23
C LEU A 450 11.79 -1.10 -29.55
N LEU A 451 12.97 -1.67 -29.87
CA LEU A 451 14.15 -0.89 -30.25
C LEU A 451 13.88 0.03 -31.45
N ARG A 452 13.21 -0.51 -32.49
CA ARG A 452 12.84 0.27 -33.68
C ARG A 452 11.86 1.39 -33.33
N VAL A 453 10.75 1.06 -32.63
CA VAL A 453 9.68 2.03 -32.34
C VAL A 453 10.17 3.14 -31.42
N ILE A 454 10.94 2.81 -30.36
CA ILE A 454 11.50 3.81 -29.46
C ILE A 454 12.58 4.64 -30.14
N GLY A 455 13.37 4.02 -31.05
CA GLY A 455 14.36 4.73 -31.87
C GLY A 455 13.72 5.74 -32.80
N ASP A 456 12.65 5.35 -33.52
CA ASP A 456 11.87 6.24 -34.38
C ASP A 456 11.25 7.41 -33.56
N PHE A 457 10.68 7.11 -32.40
CA PHE A 457 10.18 8.14 -31.49
C PHE A 457 11.27 9.10 -31.03
N LYS A 458 12.44 8.59 -30.60
CA LYS A 458 13.54 9.43 -30.12
C LYS A 458 14.00 10.43 -31.18
N GLN A 459 14.08 10.01 -32.46
CA GLN A 459 14.44 10.92 -33.56
C GLN A 459 13.41 12.07 -33.69
N GLN A 460 12.11 11.74 -33.58
CA GLN A 460 11.05 12.76 -33.62
C GLN A 460 11.12 13.71 -32.42
N PHE A 461 11.35 13.18 -31.23
CA PHE A 461 11.48 13.96 -30.01
C PHE A 461 12.66 14.95 -30.10
N MET A 462 13.85 14.48 -30.50
CA MET A 462 15.03 15.33 -30.67
C MET A 462 14.84 16.41 -31.73
N ALA A 463 14.22 16.08 -32.88
CA ALA A 463 13.95 17.05 -33.92
C ALA A 463 13.01 18.17 -33.45
N LYS A 464 11.98 17.85 -32.65
CA LYS A 464 11.03 18.80 -32.07
C LYS A 464 11.71 19.73 -31.06
N HIS A 465 12.47 19.18 -30.11
CA HIS A 465 13.09 19.95 -29.05
C HIS A 465 14.30 20.79 -29.52
N HIS A 466 15.03 20.36 -30.56
CA HIS A 466 16.06 21.20 -31.19
C HIS A 466 15.47 22.38 -31.96
N ALA A 467 14.29 22.24 -32.55
CA ALA A 467 13.60 23.34 -33.23
C ALA A 467 13.14 24.43 -32.25
N ASP A 468 12.67 24.02 -31.05
CA ASP A 468 12.21 24.97 -30.00
C ASP A 468 13.37 25.75 -29.38
N THR A 469 14.57 25.19 -29.24
CA THR A 469 15.75 25.89 -28.72
C THR A 469 16.32 26.92 -29.71
N THR A 470 16.26 26.66 -31.00
CA THR A 470 16.71 27.63 -32.02
C THR A 470 15.72 28.77 -32.27
N GLY A 471 14.42 28.55 -32.00
CA GLY A 471 13.37 29.59 -32.14
C GLY A 471 13.30 30.58 -30.97
N SER A 472 13.92 30.28 -29.82
CA SER A 472 13.93 31.17 -28.64
C SER A 472 15.13 32.13 -28.58
N GLU A 473 16.14 31.99 -29.45
CA GLU A 473 17.27 32.93 -29.57
C GLU A 473 17.04 34.04 -30.59
N GLU A 474 15.93 34.02 -31.36
CA GLU A 474 15.62 35.03 -32.39
C GLU A 474 14.49 36.02 -32.00
N ASN A 475 14.08 36.13 -30.71
CA ASN A 475 13.12 37.14 -30.26
C ASN A 475 13.63 37.99 -29.09
#